data_c84c3cbcc84e76fab75c432ac0d3643a
#
_entry.id   c84c3cbcc84e76fab75c432ac0d3643a
#
_cell.length_a   1.000
_cell.length_b   1.000
_cell.length_c   1.000
_cell.angle_alpha   90.00
_cell.angle_beta   90.00
_cell.angle_gamma   90.00
#
_symmetry.space_group_name_H-M   'P 1'
#
loop_
_entity.id
_entity.type
_entity.pdbx_description
1 polymer ?
#
loop_
_entity_poly.entity_id
_entity_poly.type
_entity_poly.pdbx_seq_one_letter_code
_entity_poly.pdbx_strand_id
1 'polypeptide(L)'
;VTILLHQAPATGAQADAAQQMRADTRAADDPSGIRMLKQHFVRLTPCTPLEPNASGLLVFTQDWRVARKLIDDAAKIEQEYVVEVAGEIAPDGLKRLCHGLSFNGRALPSIKVSWQNETRLRFALKGVQSGQIAHMCEKVGLQVMAMKRIRLGRVTMAKLPPGQWRYLLPHERF
;
A
#
# COMPACT_ATOMS: atom_id res chain seq x y z
N VAL A 1 -7.82 6.49 17.71
CA VAL A 1 -8.36 5.66 16.63
C VAL A 1 -7.34 5.48 15.51
N THR A 2 -7.52 4.44 14.74
CA THR A 2 -6.75 4.18 13.52
C THR A 2 -7.72 4.05 12.36
N ILE A 3 -7.40 4.73 11.26
CA ILE A 3 -8.26 4.82 10.09
C ILE A 3 -7.55 4.20 8.89
N LEU A 4 -8.28 3.37 8.16
CA LEU A 4 -7.84 2.79 6.89
C LEU A 4 -8.56 3.51 5.76
N LEU A 5 -7.80 4.04 4.81
CA LEU A 5 -8.33 4.73 3.62
C LEU A 5 -7.91 3.97 2.37
N HIS A 6 -8.85 3.77 1.45
CA HIS A 6 -8.53 3.31 0.11
C HIS A 6 -8.28 4.54 -0.77
N GLN A 7 -7.03 4.94 -0.90
CA GLN A 7 -6.63 6.05 -1.75
C GLN A 7 -6.89 5.68 -3.21
N ALA A 8 -7.76 6.43 -3.88
CA ALA A 8 -8.01 6.24 -5.31
C ALA A 8 -6.77 6.60 -6.14
N PRO A 9 -6.63 6.06 -7.37
CA PRO A 9 -5.55 6.45 -8.26
C PRO A 9 -5.51 7.96 -8.45
N ALA A 10 -4.33 8.54 -8.39
CA ALA A 10 -4.15 9.97 -8.57
C ALA A 10 -4.46 10.37 -10.02
N THR A 11 -5.45 11.25 -10.21
CA THR A 11 -5.75 11.86 -11.49
C THR A 11 -5.52 13.37 -11.34
N GLY A 12 -4.29 13.82 -11.61
CA GLY A 12 -3.91 15.23 -11.46
C GLY A 12 -3.32 15.54 -10.08
N ALA A 13 -3.51 16.78 -9.60
CA ALA A 13 -3.00 17.19 -8.29
C ALA A 13 -3.57 16.28 -7.18
N GLN A 14 -2.68 15.74 -6.36
CA GLN A 14 -3.09 14.89 -5.25
C GLN A 14 -3.97 15.68 -4.29
N ALA A 15 -5.22 15.28 -4.17
CA ALA A 15 -6.06 15.76 -3.08
C ALA A 15 -5.43 15.30 -1.76
N ASP A 16 -5.38 16.21 -0.78
CA ASP A 16 -4.94 15.83 0.55
C ASP A 16 -5.75 14.63 1.05
N ALA A 17 -5.07 13.55 1.39
CA ALA A 17 -5.75 12.32 1.84
C ALA A 17 -6.66 12.58 3.05
N ALA A 18 -6.26 13.51 3.93
CA ALA A 18 -7.07 13.90 5.08
C ALA A 18 -8.42 14.49 4.68
N GLN A 19 -8.50 15.17 3.53
CA GLN A 19 -9.74 15.76 3.02
C GLN A 19 -10.70 14.71 2.48
N GLN A 20 -10.21 13.49 2.21
CA GLN A 20 -11.05 12.39 1.72
C GLN A 20 -11.80 11.68 2.85
N MET A 21 -11.39 11.90 4.09
CA MET A 21 -12.01 11.24 5.24
C MET A 21 -13.14 12.10 5.81
N ARG A 22 -14.33 11.91 5.23
CA ARG A 22 -15.56 12.63 5.61
C ARG A 22 -16.63 11.61 6.02
N ALA A 23 -17.69 12.11 6.65
CA ALA A 23 -18.82 11.25 7.04
C ALA A 23 -19.44 10.54 5.83
N ASP A 24 -19.56 11.24 4.70
CA ASP A 24 -20.16 10.70 3.50
C ASP A 24 -19.25 9.74 2.72
N THR A 25 -17.95 9.69 3.04
CA THR A 25 -17.00 8.76 2.43
C THR A 25 -16.67 7.57 3.32
N ARG A 26 -17.24 7.48 4.51
CA ARG A 26 -17.09 6.31 5.37
C ARG A 26 -17.75 5.10 4.70
N ALA A 27 -17.08 3.94 4.73
CA ALA A 27 -17.63 2.71 4.17
C ALA A 27 -18.95 2.36 4.84
N ALA A 28 -19.98 2.08 4.02
CA ALA A 28 -21.33 1.80 4.51
C ALA A 28 -21.38 0.55 5.40
N ASP A 29 -20.50 -0.41 5.13
CA ASP A 29 -20.42 -1.69 5.83
C ASP A 29 -19.29 -1.73 6.87
N ASP A 30 -18.84 -0.58 7.37
CA ASP A 30 -17.81 -0.52 8.42
C ASP A 30 -18.31 -1.27 9.67
N PRO A 31 -17.72 -2.44 9.98
CA PRO A 31 -18.19 -3.27 11.08
C PRO A 31 -17.66 -2.86 12.45
N SER A 32 -16.88 -1.78 12.51
CA SER A 32 -16.23 -1.35 13.77
C SER A 32 -17.23 -0.96 14.87
N GLY A 33 -18.41 -0.50 14.48
CA GLY A 33 -19.40 0.02 15.43
C GLY A 33 -18.99 1.34 16.08
N ILE A 34 -17.91 1.95 15.63
CA ILE A 34 -17.39 3.19 16.21
C ILE A 34 -18.23 4.36 15.72
N ARG A 35 -18.74 5.16 16.69
CA ARG A 35 -19.41 6.40 16.38
C ARG A 35 -18.38 7.44 15.95
N MET A 36 -18.59 8.06 14.79
CA MET A 36 -17.72 9.09 14.27
C MET A 36 -17.74 10.34 15.14
N LEU A 37 -16.57 10.79 15.59
CA LEU A 37 -16.39 11.99 16.40
C LEU A 37 -15.37 12.90 15.72
N LYS A 38 -15.55 14.22 15.86
CA LYS A 38 -14.61 15.21 15.29
C LYS A 38 -13.18 15.00 15.79
N GLN A 39 -13.04 14.64 17.07
CA GLN A 39 -11.73 14.41 17.69
C GLN A 39 -10.96 13.22 17.05
N HIS A 40 -11.64 12.33 16.36
CA HIS A 40 -11.00 11.21 15.67
C HIS A 40 -10.15 11.68 14.46
N PHE A 41 -10.38 12.87 13.97
CA PHE A 41 -9.70 13.42 12.80
C PHE A 41 -8.69 14.51 13.16
N VAL A 42 -8.42 14.69 14.43
CA VAL A 42 -7.43 15.65 14.93
C VAL A 42 -6.12 14.93 15.19
N ARG A 43 -5.02 15.52 14.70
CA ARG A 43 -3.65 15.00 14.91
C ARG A 43 -3.48 13.53 14.46
N LEU A 44 -4.06 13.22 13.32
CA LEU A 44 -3.82 11.93 12.69
C LEU A 44 -2.41 11.89 12.08
N THR A 45 -1.66 10.86 12.39
CA THR A 45 -0.33 10.63 11.82
C THR A 45 -0.46 9.71 10.61
N PRO A 46 -0.08 10.17 9.40
CA PRO A 46 -0.01 9.28 8.24
C PRO A 46 1.15 8.29 8.42
N CYS A 47 0.88 7.04 8.13
CA CYS A 47 1.86 5.97 8.28
C CYS A 47 2.14 5.31 6.93
N THR A 48 3.39 4.94 6.71
CA THR A 48 3.83 4.13 5.57
C THR A 48 3.30 4.65 4.23
N PRO A 49 3.98 5.63 3.61
CA PRO A 49 3.53 6.21 2.35
C PRO A 49 3.44 5.16 1.25
N LEU A 50 2.53 5.38 0.30
CA LEU A 50 2.43 4.55 -0.89
C LEU A 50 3.64 4.78 -1.81
N GLU A 51 3.95 3.78 -2.65
CA GLU A 51 4.86 3.95 -3.78
C GLU A 51 4.38 5.11 -4.67
N PRO A 52 5.29 5.83 -5.37
CA PRO A 52 4.88 6.91 -6.26
C PRO A 52 3.83 6.44 -7.27
N ASN A 53 2.79 7.24 -7.44
CA ASN A 53 1.67 6.99 -8.35
C ASN A 53 0.82 5.76 -8.01
N ALA A 54 1.04 5.15 -6.86
CA ALA A 54 0.24 4.02 -6.42
C ALA A 54 -1.07 4.49 -5.78
N SER A 55 -2.05 3.59 -5.81
CA SER A 55 -3.30 3.70 -5.06
C SER A 55 -3.32 2.66 -3.94
N GLY A 56 -4.43 2.59 -3.22
CA GLY A 56 -4.67 1.51 -2.28
C GLY A 56 -4.64 1.93 -0.83
N LEU A 57 -4.27 1.00 0.02
CA LEU A 57 -4.38 1.13 1.47
C LEU A 57 -3.43 2.17 2.06
N LEU A 58 -3.99 3.17 2.70
CA LEU A 58 -3.29 4.15 3.55
C LEU A 58 -3.78 4.04 4.97
N VAL A 59 -2.90 4.29 5.93
CA VAL A 59 -3.19 4.22 7.35
C VAL A 59 -2.92 5.56 8.01
N PHE A 60 -3.89 6.02 8.80
CA PHE A 60 -3.77 7.21 9.64
C PHE A 60 -4.10 6.83 11.06
N THR A 61 -3.30 7.28 12.02
CA THR A 61 -3.49 6.85 13.41
C THR A 61 -3.26 7.97 14.41
N GLN A 62 -3.99 7.88 15.53
CA GLN A 62 -3.75 8.66 16.75
C GLN A 62 -3.01 7.82 17.79
N ASP A 63 -2.84 6.52 17.55
CA ASP A 63 -2.20 5.60 18.50
C ASP A 63 -0.69 5.58 18.22
N TRP A 64 0.09 6.05 19.21
CA TRP A 64 1.55 6.11 19.08
C TRP A 64 2.18 4.73 18.89
N ARG A 65 1.53 3.67 19.39
CA ARG A 65 2.04 2.29 19.25
C ARG A 65 1.92 1.81 17.81
N VAL A 66 0.81 2.14 17.16
CA VAL A 66 0.61 1.84 15.73
C VAL A 66 1.59 2.65 14.90
N ALA A 67 1.70 3.96 15.16
CA ALA A 67 2.64 4.82 14.44
C ALA A 67 4.08 4.32 14.58
N ARG A 68 4.50 3.95 15.78
CA ARG A 68 5.84 3.41 16.02
C ARG A 68 6.10 2.15 15.22
N LYS A 69 5.15 1.22 15.21
CA LYS A 69 5.28 -0.03 14.47
C LYS A 69 5.39 0.20 12.97
N LEU A 70 4.57 1.08 12.42
CA LEU A 70 4.49 1.31 10.98
C LEU A 70 5.57 2.26 10.45
N ILE A 71 6.11 3.13 11.30
CA ILE A 71 7.13 4.10 10.91
C ILE A 71 8.53 3.63 11.34
N ASP A 72 8.72 3.40 12.63
CA ASP A 72 10.05 3.04 13.16
C ASP A 72 10.44 1.62 12.78
N ASP A 73 9.49 0.68 12.78
CA ASP A 73 9.73 -0.72 12.45
C ASP A 73 9.29 -1.05 11.01
N ALA A 74 9.22 -0.05 10.13
CA ALA A 74 8.73 -0.20 8.76
C ALA A 74 9.46 -1.32 7.99
N ALA A 75 10.76 -1.46 8.20
CA ALA A 75 11.57 -2.49 7.54
C ALA A 75 11.16 -3.92 7.89
N LYS A 76 10.39 -4.11 8.96
CA LYS A 76 9.92 -5.43 9.42
C LYS A 76 8.49 -5.74 8.98
N ILE A 77 7.80 -4.76 8.40
CA ILE A 77 6.40 -4.89 8.01
C ILE A 77 6.31 -5.23 6.53
N GLU A 78 5.74 -6.39 6.23
CA GLU A 78 5.52 -6.81 4.84
C GLU A 78 4.37 -6.02 4.22
N GLN A 79 4.59 -5.53 3.01
CA GLN A 79 3.58 -4.88 2.19
C GLN A 79 3.28 -5.74 0.98
N GLU A 80 2.05 -5.68 0.51
CA GLU A 80 1.64 -6.40 -0.69
C GLU A 80 1.04 -5.43 -1.70
N TYR A 81 1.61 -5.46 -2.91
CA TYR A 81 1.18 -4.63 -4.04
C TYR A 81 0.71 -5.49 -5.18
N VAL A 82 -0.36 -5.08 -5.85
CA VAL A 82 -0.75 -5.62 -7.16
C VAL A 82 -0.32 -4.60 -8.21
N VAL A 83 0.46 -5.05 -9.18
CA VAL A 83 1.08 -4.18 -10.18
C VAL A 83 0.61 -4.62 -11.56
N GLU A 84 -0.13 -3.74 -12.24
CA GLU A 84 -0.51 -3.98 -13.62
C GLU A 84 0.62 -3.53 -14.54
N VAL A 85 1.04 -4.41 -15.42
CA VAL A 85 2.20 -4.20 -16.29
C VAL A 85 1.84 -4.39 -17.74
N ALA A 86 2.59 -3.73 -18.62
CA ALA A 86 2.56 -3.91 -20.06
C ALA A 86 3.95 -4.31 -20.54
N GLY A 87 4.02 -4.87 -21.74
CA GLY A 87 5.27 -5.32 -22.32
C GLY A 87 5.48 -6.81 -22.11
N GLU A 88 6.62 -7.28 -22.56
CA GLU A 88 7.00 -8.68 -22.50
C GLU A 88 8.15 -8.84 -21.51
N ILE A 89 7.95 -9.70 -20.50
CA ILE A 89 8.97 -9.93 -19.49
C ILE A 89 10.18 -10.64 -20.09
N ALA A 90 11.37 -10.17 -19.75
CA ALA A 90 12.62 -10.76 -20.21
C ALA A 90 12.76 -12.22 -19.74
N PRO A 91 13.57 -13.04 -20.42
CA PRO A 91 13.90 -14.39 -19.96
C PRO A 91 14.43 -14.34 -18.51
N ASP A 92 13.98 -15.26 -17.66
CA ASP A 92 14.27 -15.28 -16.23
C ASP A 92 13.83 -14.02 -15.47
N GLY A 93 12.98 -13.18 -16.07
CA GLY A 93 12.55 -11.93 -15.47
C GLY A 93 11.85 -12.11 -14.16
N LEU A 94 10.90 -13.04 -14.06
CA LEU A 94 10.21 -13.32 -12.78
C LEU A 94 11.18 -13.76 -11.70
N LYS A 95 12.13 -14.62 -12.03
CA LYS A 95 13.17 -15.09 -11.12
C LYS A 95 14.03 -13.94 -10.62
N ARG A 96 14.38 -13.01 -11.51
CA ARG A 96 15.15 -11.81 -11.18
C ARG A 96 14.35 -10.85 -10.30
N LEU A 97 13.04 -10.72 -10.53
CA LEU A 97 12.18 -9.93 -9.64
C LEU A 97 12.20 -10.47 -8.22
N CYS A 98 12.20 -11.79 -8.07
CA CYS A 98 12.26 -12.40 -6.75
C CYS A 98 13.62 -12.22 -6.08
N HIS A 99 14.71 -12.27 -6.86
CA HIS A 99 16.06 -12.10 -6.34
C HIS A 99 17.06 -11.88 -7.50
N GLY A 100 17.97 -10.97 -7.30
CA GLY A 100 19.06 -10.72 -8.24
C GLY A 100 19.12 -9.31 -8.83
N LEU A 101 18.18 -8.46 -8.47
CA LEU A 101 18.20 -7.06 -8.88
C LEU A 101 18.84 -6.19 -7.80
N SER A 102 19.24 -4.99 -8.19
CA SER A 102 19.72 -3.97 -7.26
C SER A 102 18.95 -2.67 -7.45
N PHE A 103 18.97 -1.83 -6.42
CA PHE A 103 18.34 -0.52 -6.43
C PHE A 103 19.20 0.45 -5.63
N ASN A 104 19.42 1.64 -6.18
CA ASN A 104 20.29 2.67 -5.57
C ASN A 104 21.67 2.13 -5.20
N GLY A 105 22.25 1.28 -6.07
CA GLY A 105 23.59 0.73 -5.87
C GLY A 105 23.69 -0.40 -4.85
N ARG A 106 22.57 -0.91 -4.35
CA ARG A 106 22.54 -1.99 -3.36
C ARG A 106 21.76 -3.17 -3.89
N ALA A 107 22.28 -4.38 -3.64
CA ALA A 107 21.55 -5.60 -3.96
C ALA A 107 20.27 -5.68 -3.13
N LEU A 108 19.16 -6.00 -3.79
CA LEU A 108 17.88 -6.16 -3.12
C LEU A 108 17.77 -7.54 -2.47
N PRO A 109 17.15 -7.64 -1.29
CA PRO A 109 16.88 -8.94 -0.67
C PRO A 109 15.86 -9.72 -1.47
N SER A 110 15.78 -11.03 -1.22
CA SER A 110 14.77 -11.89 -1.84
C SER A 110 13.37 -11.42 -1.42
N ILE A 111 12.46 -11.39 -2.38
CA ILE A 111 11.06 -11.03 -2.17
C ILE A 111 10.16 -12.04 -2.88
N LYS A 112 8.87 -11.99 -2.58
CA LYS A 112 7.89 -12.85 -3.24
C LYS A 112 7.24 -12.07 -4.37
N VAL A 113 7.36 -12.59 -5.59
CA VAL A 113 6.68 -12.03 -6.77
C VAL A 113 6.07 -13.19 -7.54
N SER A 114 4.80 -13.05 -7.91
CA SER A 114 4.09 -14.06 -8.68
C SER A 114 3.11 -13.38 -9.65
N TRP A 115 2.78 -14.08 -10.72
CA TRP A 115 1.71 -13.63 -11.60
C TRP A 115 0.35 -13.91 -10.96
N GLN A 116 -0.48 -12.87 -10.86
CA GLN A 116 -1.86 -13.01 -10.45
C GLN A 116 -2.74 -13.39 -11.65
N ASN A 117 -2.41 -12.82 -12.81
CA ASN A 117 -3.00 -13.14 -14.11
C ASN A 117 -1.98 -12.74 -15.20
N GLU A 118 -2.40 -12.66 -16.46
CA GLU A 118 -1.51 -12.39 -17.59
C GLU A 118 -0.86 -11.02 -17.56
N THR A 119 -1.48 -10.04 -16.86
CA THR A 119 -1.04 -8.63 -16.88
C THR A 119 -0.75 -8.08 -15.48
N ARG A 120 -0.99 -8.84 -14.42
CA ARG A 120 -0.81 -8.36 -13.04
C ARG A 120 0.14 -9.22 -12.26
N LEU A 121 1.13 -8.57 -11.67
CA LEU A 121 2.06 -9.16 -10.73
C LEU A 121 1.64 -8.83 -9.30
N ARG A 122 1.90 -9.75 -8.40
CA ARG A 122 1.72 -9.55 -6.97
C ARG A 122 3.08 -9.55 -6.30
N PHE A 123 3.42 -8.44 -5.65
CA PHE A 123 4.67 -8.27 -4.90
C PHE A 123 4.36 -8.32 -3.41
N ALA A 124 5.11 -9.13 -2.66
CA ALA A 124 5.08 -9.13 -1.20
C ALA A 124 6.50 -8.91 -0.70
N LEU A 125 6.75 -7.77 -0.06
CA LEU A 125 8.10 -7.35 0.31
C LEU A 125 8.12 -6.47 1.53
N LYS A 126 9.28 -6.45 2.21
CA LYS A 126 9.55 -5.59 3.36
C LYS A 126 10.53 -4.49 2.97
N GLY A 127 10.49 -3.37 3.68
CA GLY A 127 11.46 -2.30 3.48
C GLY A 127 11.41 -1.68 2.11
N VAL A 128 10.22 -1.51 1.55
CA VAL A 128 10.04 -0.92 0.22
C VAL A 128 10.61 0.49 0.18
N GLN A 129 11.50 0.73 -0.78
CA GLN A 129 12.05 2.06 -1.03
C GLN A 129 11.22 2.75 -2.13
N SER A 130 11.10 4.08 -2.04
CA SER A 130 10.35 4.86 -3.02
C SER A 130 10.89 4.63 -4.44
N GLY A 131 10.02 4.20 -5.35
CA GLY A 131 10.37 3.93 -6.74
C GLY A 131 10.93 2.54 -7.00
N GLN A 132 11.11 1.73 -5.97
CA GLN A 132 11.74 0.41 -6.10
C GLN A 132 10.98 -0.52 -7.04
N ILE A 133 9.66 -0.64 -6.86
CA ILE A 133 8.86 -1.60 -7.63
C ILE A 133 8.87 -1.25 -9.13
N ALA A 134 8.66 0.03 -9.46
CA ALA A 134 8.71 0.47 -10.85
C ALA A 134 10.08 0.21 -11.49
N HIS A 135 11.15 0.48 -10.74
CA HIS A 135 12.52 0.23 -11.20
C HIS A 135 12.74 -1.26 -11.47
N MET A 136 12.30 -2.13 -10.58
CA MET A 136 12.44 -3.57 -10.75
C MET A 136 11.71 -4.06 -12.00
N CYS A 137 10.49 -3.58 -12.23
CA CYS A 137 9.71 -3.94 -13.42
C CYS A 137 10.42 -3.49 -14.70
N GLU A 138 10.94 -2.27 -14.75
CA GLU A 138 11.70 -1.77 -15.89
C GLU A 138 12.92 -2.63 -16.21
N LYS A 139 13.63 -3.09 -15.20
CA LYS A 139 14.84 -3.91 -15.37
C LYS A 139 14.57 -5.26 -16.02
N VAL A 140 13.35 -5.74 -15.98
CA VAL A 140 12.95 -6.99 -16.62
C VAL A 140 12.07 -6.75 -17.87
N GLY A 141 12.03 -5.52 -18.37
CA GLY A 141 11.36 -5.17 -19.63
C GLY A 141 9.88 -4.86 -19.50
N LEU A 142 9.39 -4.66 -18.30
CA LEU A 142 7.97 -4.36 -18.05
C LEU A 142 7.76 -2.88 -17.77
N GLN A 143 6.63 -2.35 -18.23
CA GLN A 143 6.18 -1.01 -17.92
C GLN A 143 5.04 -1.09 -16.92
N VAL A 144 5.13 -0.34 -15.82
CA VAL A 144 4.07 -0.29 -14.82
C VAL A 144 2.95 0.62 -15.32
N MET A 145 1.75 0.05 -15.43
CA MET A 145 0.54 0.78 -15.87
C MET A 145 -0.27 1.27 -14.68
N ALA A 146 -0.32 0.48 -13.60
CA ALA A 146 -1.02 0.84 -12.37
C ALA A 146 -0.44 0.03 -11.21
N MET A 147 -0.57 0.55 -10.00
CA MET A 147 -0.05 -0.10 -8.80
C MET A 147 -0.99 0.18 -7.65
N LYS A 148 -1.31 -0.85 -6.87
CA LYS A 148 -2.22 -0.73 -5.73
C LYS A 148 -1.70 -1.53 -4.54
N ARG A 149 -1.54 -0.87 -3.39
CA ARG A 149 -1.20 -1.58 -2.15
C ARG A 149 -2.47 -2.17 -1.55
N ILE A 150 -2.50 -3.47 -1.40
CA ILE A 150 -3.68 -4.21 -0.93
C ILE A 150 -3.54 -4.72 0.51
N ARG A 151 -2.33 -4.71 1.05
CA ARG A 151 -2.06 -5.22 2.40
C ARG A 151 -0.87 -4.49 3.03
N LEU A 152 -0.98 -4.24 4.32
CA LEU A 152 0.08 -3.69 5.14
C LEU A 152 0.17 -4.52 6.42
N GLY A 153 1.25 -5.27 6.57
CA GLY A 153 1.36 -6.25 7.64
C GLY A 153 0.26 -7.31 7.52
N ARG A 154 -0.53 -7.47 8.56
CA ARG A 154 -1.64 -8.43 8.60
C ARG A 154 -2.99 -7.79 8.23
N VAL A 155 -2.99 -6.49 7.95
CA VAL A 155 -4.23 -5.77 7.64
C VAL A 155 -4.39 -5.68 6.13
N THR A 156 -5.50 -6.23 5.63
CA THR A 156 -5.85 -6.17 4.22
C THR A 156 -6.86 -5.08 3.96
N MET A 157 -6.84 -4.53 2.75
CA MET A 157 -7.84 -3.58 2.31
C MET A 157 -9.22 -4.24 2.14
N ALA A 158 -9.22 -5.53 1.84
CA ALA A 158 -10.43 -6.33 1.61
C ALA A 158 -11.37 -5.66 0.60
N LYS A 159 -12.63 -5.48 0.96
CA LYS A 159 -13.66 -4.92 0.07
C LYS A 159 -13.84 -3.41 0.23
N LEU A 160 -12.91 -2.71 0.87
CA LEU A 160 -13.00 -1.26 1.04
C LEU A 160 -12.98 -0.57 -0.34
N PRO A 161 -14.05 0.12 -0.74
CA PRO A 161 -14.11 0.73 -2.07
C PRO A 161 -13.14 1.91 -2.22
N PRO A 162 -12.72 2.23 -3.45
CA PRO A 162 -11.87 3.40 -3.69
C PRO A 162 -12.51 4.70 -3.17
N GLY A 163 -11.71 5.54 -2.54
CA GLY A 163 -12.15 6.81 -1.98
C GLY A 163 -12.88 6.71 -0.66
N GLN A 164 -13.09 5.50 -0.14
CA GLN A 164 -13.75 5.29 1.14
C GLN A 164 -12.77 4.90 2.24
N TRP A 165 -13.22 5.05 3.48
CA TRP A 165 -12.42 4.74 4.65
C TRP A 165 -13.26 4.01 5.70
N ARG A 166 -12.57 3.33 6.61
CA ARG A 166 -13.17 2.70 7.78
C ARG A 166 -12.21 2.77 8.98
N TYR A 167 -12.75 2.54 10.14
CA TYR A 167 -11.90 2.36 11.32
C TYR A 167 -11.24 0.97 11.34
N LEU A 168 -10.04 0.91 11.90
CA LEU A 168 -9.39 -0.36 12.21
C LEU A 168 -10.22 -1.11 13.23
N LEU A 169 -10.41 -2.42 13.01
CA LEU A 169 -11.18 -3.25 13.92
C LEU A 169 -10.34 -3.64 15.14
N PRO A 170 -11.00 -3.93 16.31
CA PRO A 170 -10.27 -4.26 17.53
C PRO A 170 -9.35 -5.46 17.43
N HIS A 171 -9.67 -6.43 16.56
CA HIS A 171 -8.87 -7.64 16.38
C HIS A 171 -7.81 -7.53 15.29
N GLU A 172 -7.84 -6.48 14.48
CA GLU A 172 -6.85 -6.28 13.42
C GLU A 172 -5.53 -5.79 13.99
N ARG A 173 -4.44 -6.36 13.51
CA ARG A 173 -3.06 -5.99 13.88
C ARG A 173 -2.17 -5.93 12.63
N PHE A 174 -1.30 -4.95 12.60
CA PHE A 174 -0.31 -4.83 11.53
C PHE A 174 0.86 -5.79 11.68
#